data_f6bb0d1017dcee3da1d49cac072ed772
#
_entry.id   f6bb0d1017dcee3da1d49cac072ed772
#
_cell.length_a   1.000
_cell.length_b   1.000
_cell.length_c   1.000
_cell.angle_alpha   90.00
_cell.angle_beta   90.00
_cell.angle_gamma   90.00
#
_symmetry.space_group_name_H-M   'P 1'
#
loop_
_entity.id
_entity.type
_entity.pdbx_description
1 polymer ?
#
loop_
_entity_poly.entity_id
_entity_poly.type
_entity_poly.pdbx_seq_one_letter_code
_entity_poly.pdbx_strand_id
1 'polypeptide(L)'
;MKKSLLLLALSAGVSLQSQAQGWPTAYEGVMLQGFYWDSFNDSRWTKLEAQSSEIAPYFQLIWVPQSGNCNTNDNVMGYLPVYLFNQNSSFGTEAELRSMIKTYKAKGTGIIADVVINHRNNLGVNGAWTDYPKETYKGVNYQMLPSDIVGDDDGGQTATWAASHGETLSSNKDTGEGWPGCRDIDHKSDNVRNNYNAYLKFLLEDLGYTGFRYDMVKGFAPEYVAQYNQAAQPQFSVGEYWDNSTATKLWVNGTKVNNVPQSAVFDFPFRYTVRDAANSGDWSKLENGSNAPLINSRQFRQYAVTFVENHDTQTRSASEPLDPIKKDTLAANAYLLAMPGTPCVFYRHWLDHKQAIKAMIEVRRAAGIVNTSVPTIVSRDPKQYVVSVAGTKGTRSEE
;
A
#
# COMPACT_ATOMS: atom_id res chain seq x y z
N MET A 1 -65.51 -11.15 19.26
CA MET A 1 -64.70 -11.08 18.02
C MET A 1 -63.64 -10.01 18.19
N LYS A 2 -62.40 -10.36 18.53
CA LYS A 2 -61.28 -9.44 18.63
C LYS A 2 -60.49 -9.47 17.30
N LYS A 3 -60.43 -8.32 16.62
CA LYS A 3 -59.64 -8.15 15.41
C LYS A 3 -58.24 -7.73 15.83
N SER A 4 -57.23 -8.61 15.64
CA SER A 4 -55.83 -8.26 15.77
C SER A 4 -55.35 -7.59 14.48
N LEU A 5 -54.88 -6.36 14.60
CA LEU A 5 -54.22 -5.63 13.54
C LEU A 5 -52.73 -6.00 13.55
N LEU A 6 -52.27 -6.66 12.50
CA LEU A 6 -50.83 -6.96 12.31
C LEU A 6 -50.21 -5.76 11.61
N LEU A 7 -49.37 -5.00 12.33
CA LEU A 7 -48.55 -3.92 11.74
C LEU A 7 -47.29 -4.56 11.13
N LEU A 8 -47.20 -4.60 9.79
CA LEU A 8 -45.95 -4.91 9.09
C LEU A 8 -45.10 -3.64 9.05
N ALA A 9 -44.05 -3.59 9.84
CA ALA A 9 -43.02 -2.55 9.72
C ALA A 9 -42.09 -2.92 8.56
N LEU A 10 -42.23 -2.27 7.42
CA LEU A 10 -41.24 -2.29 6.34
C LEU A 10 -40.02 -1.46 6.80
N SER A 11 -38.98 -2.09 7.28
CA SER A 11 -37.68 -1.45 7.42
C SER A 11 -37.06 -1.29 6.03
N ALA A 12 -37.20 -0.12 5.42
CA ALA A 12 -36.40 0.28 4.28
C ALA A 12 -34.96 0.42 4.75
N GLY A 13 -34.16 -0.60 4.53
CA GLY A 13 -32.73 -0.54 4.69
C GLY A 13 -32.18 0.43 3.64
N VAL A 14 -31.92 1.68 4.05
CA VAL A 14 -31.10 2.59 3.25
C VAL A 14 -29.69 1.99 3.31
N SER A 15 -29.30 1.27 2.27
CA SER A 15 -27.91 0.96 2.02
C SER A 15 -27.21 2.29 1.74
N LEU A 16 -26.59 2.88 2.75
CA LEU A 16 -25.56 3.89 2.56
C LEU A 16 -24.48 3.20 1.75
N GLN A 17 -24.48 3.41 0.43
CA GLN A 17 -23.30 3.17 -0.37
C GLN A 17 -22.20 4.06 0.22
N SER A 18 -21.32 3.47 1.01
CA SER A 18 -20.12 4.17 1.44
C SER A 18 -19.31 4.44 0.17
N GLN A 19 -19.31 5.70 -0.26
CA GLN A 19 -18.35 6.12 -1.27
C GLN A 19 -16.96 5.76 -0.75
N ALA A 20 -16.16 5.09 -1.58
CA ALA A 20 -14.79 4.75 -1.22
C ALA A 20 -14.08 6.01 -0.74
N GLN A 21 -13.73 6.03 0.55
CA GLN A 21 -13.09 7.19 1.20
C GLN A 21 -11.56 7.03 1.23
N GLY A 22 -11.00 6.22 0.36
CA GLY A 22 -9.57 5.91 0.32
C GLY A 22 -9.04 5.28 1.61
N TRP A 23 -9.37 5.88 2.78
CA TRP A 23 -9.02 5.36 4.10
C TRP A 23 -10.06 5.78 5.16
N PRO A 24 -10.55 4.86 6.01
CA PRO A 24 -11.57 5.18 7.00
C PRO A 24 -11.11 6.23 8.02
N THR A 25 -12.02 7.12 8.42
CA THR A 25 -11.77 8.05 9.54
C THR A 25 -11.87 7.32 10.87
N ALA A 26 -11.19 7.84 11.89
CA ALA A 26 -11.15 7.25 13.24
C ALA A 26 -10.74 5.76 13.24
N TYR A 27 -9.87 5.36 12.32
CA TYR A 27 -9.39 3.98 12.21
C TYR A 27 -8.38 3.67 13.32
N GLU A 28 -8.66 2.64 14.12
CA GLU A 28 -7.80 2.20 15.24
C GLU A 28 -6.74 1.17 14.82
N GLY A 29 -6.88 0.59 13.62
CA GLY A 29 -6.08 -0.57 13.21
C GLY A 29 -4.61 -0.26 13.00
N VAL A 30 -3.81 -1.30 13.17
CA VAL A 30 -2.38 -1.34 12.84
C VAL A 30 -2.20 -2.24 11.63
N MET A 31 -1.38 -1.83 10.68
CA MET A 31 -0.99 -2.61 9.53
C MET A 31 0.38 -3.26 9.78
N LEU A 32 0.56 -4.47 9.27
CA LEU A 32 1.86 -5.13 9.12
C LEU A 32 2.25 -5.11 7.65
N GLN A 33 3.43 -4.63 7.31
CA GLN A 33 4.06 -5.03 6.06
C GLN A 33 4.59 -6.44 6.27
N GLY A 34 3.89 -7.46 5.74
CA GLY A 34 4.12 -8.89 6.01
C GLY A 34 5.32 -9.49 5.26
N PHE A 35 6.27 -8.67 4.84
CA PHE A 35 7.44 -9.10 4.11
C PHE A 35 8.59 -8.10 4.23
N TYR A 36 9.79 -8.53 3.82
CA TYR A 36 10.97 -7.74 3.57
C TYR A 36 11.62 -8.20 2.25
N TRP A 37 12.62 -7.49 1.75
CA TRP A 37 13.27 -7.88 0.49
C TRP A 37 13.89 -9.27 0.60
N ASP A 38 13.57 -10.16 -0.36
CA ASP A 38 13.98 -11.58 -0.41
C ASP A 38 13.46 -12.45 0.76
N SER A 39 12.31 -12.08 1.33
CA SER A 39 11.68 -12.79 2.48
C SER A 39 11.00 -14.13 2.14
N PHE A 40 11.43 -14.84 1.09
CA PHE A 40 10.77 -16.07 0.62
C PHE A 40 10.69 -17.19 1.69
N ASN A 41 11.63 -17.21 2.63
CA ASN A 41 11.62 -18.21 3.72
C ASN A 41 10.56 -17.90 4.79
N ASP A 42 10.17 -16.63 4.95
CA ASP A 42 9.31 -16.16 6.03
C ASP A 42 7.93 -15.72 5.54
N SER A 43 7.81 -15.24 4.29
CA SER A 43 6.62 -14.59 3.75
C SER A 43 5.90 -15.37 2.64
N ARG A 44 6.33 -16.58 2.29
CA ARG A 44 5.51 -17.44 1.40
C ARG A 44 4.11 -17.60 2.00
N TRP A 45 3.11 -17.74 1.17
CA TRP A 45 1.70 -17.76 1.60
C TRP A 45 1.45 -18.75 2.73
N THR A 46 1.99 -19.96 2.64
CA THR A 46 1.89 -20.98 3.70
C THR A 46 2.60 -20.57 4.99
N LYS A 47 3.70 -19.82 4.90
CA LYS A 47 4.46 -19.33 6.06
C LYS A 47 3.72 -18.21 6.78
N LEU A 48 3.17 -17.25 6.03
CA LEU A 48 2.32 -16.21 6.59
C LEU A 48 1.05 -16.80 7.20
N GLU A 49 0.40 -17.75 6.53
CA GLU A 49 -0.79 -18.42 7.04
C GLU A 49 -0.53 -19.13 8.37
N ALA A 50 0.59 -19.85 8.47
CA ALA A 50 0.98 -20.55 9.70
C ALA A 50 1.16 -19.60 10.90
N GLN A 51 1.51 -18.34 10.67
CA GLN A 51 1.68 -17.32 11.69
C GLN A 51 0.37 -16.59 12.07
N SER A 52 -0.75 -16.93 11.43
CA SER A 52 -2.00 -16.17 11.57
C SER A 52 -2.51 -16.08 13.01
N SER A 53 -2.30 -17.10 13.84
CA SER A 53 -2.72 -17.08 15.26
C SER A 53 -1.88 -16.13 16.11
N GLU A 54 -0.65 -15.82 15.71
CA GLU A 54 0.22 -14.87 16.38
C GLU A 54 0.02 -13.45 15.86
N ILE A 55 -0.15 -13.27 14.55
CA ILE A 55 -0.21 -11.96 13.87
C ILE A 55 -1.62 -11.33 13.97
N ALA A 56 -2.67 -12.08 13.67
CA ALA A 56 -4.01 -11.53 13.56
C ALA A 56 -4.53 -10.84 14.85
N PRO A 57 -4.20 -11.27 16.08
CA PRO A 57 -4.62 -10.55 17.27
C PRO A 57 -4.10 -9.12 17.37
N TYR A 58 -3.00 -8.79 16.69
CA TYR A 58 -2.33 -7.49 16.78
C TYR A 58 -2.54 -6.61 15.56
N PHE A 59 -2.66 -7.20 14.36
CA PHE A 59 -2.73 -6.46 13.11
C PHE A 59 -4.09 -6.64 12.42
N GLN A 60 -4.76 -5.53 12.14
CA GLN A 60 -6.04 -5.50 11.42
C GLN A 60 -5.85 -5.55 9.91
N LEU A 61 -4.66 -5.19 9.42
CA LEU A 61 -4.29 -5.25 8.01
C LEU A 61 -2.90 -5.86 7.86
N ILE A 62 -2.71 -6.63 6.78
CA ILE A 62 -1.38 -7.11 6.36
C ILE A 62 -1.21 -6.76 4.89
N TRP A 63 -0.19 -5.95 4.59
CA TRP A 63 0.28 -5.73 3.23
C TRP A 63 1.23 -6.87 2.86
N VAL A 64 0.91 -7.59 1.79
CA VAL A 64 1.68 -8.75 1.30
C VAL A 64 2.36 -8.43 -0.04
N PRO A 65 3.41 -9.19 -0.43
CA PRO A 65 4.06 -9.00 -1.72
C PRO A 65 3.09 -9.10 -2.90
N GLN A 66 3.48 -8.50 -4.04
CA GLN A 66 2.77 -8.66 -5.31
C GLN A 66 2.61 -10.14 -5.63
N SER A 67 1.38 -10.57 -5.93
CA SER A 67 1.00 -11.98 -6.05
C SER A 67 0.92 -12.51 -7.47
N GLY A 68 0.97 -11.63 -8.50
CA GLY A 68 0.92 -12.03 -9.90
C GLY A 68 2.21 -12.68 -10.40
N ASN A 69 2.09 -13.54 -11.39
CA ASN A 69 3.21 -14.24 -12.01
C ASN A 69 4.10 -13.28 -12.82
N CYS A 70 5.41 -13.39 -12.65
CA CYS A 70 6.44 -12.59 -13.35
C CYS A 70 7.13 -13.36 -14.49
N ASN A 71 6.58 -14.48 -14.94
CA ASN A 71 7.12 -15.31 -16.03
C ASN A 71 8.59 -15.73 -15.80
N THR A 72 8.93 -16.11 -14.58
CA THR A 72 10.28 -16.60 -14.23
C THR A 72 10.19 -17.77 -13.27
N ASN A 73 11.23 -18.64 -13.29
CA ASN A 73 11.43 -19.70 -12.30
C ASN A 73 12.25 -19.24 -11.10
N ASP A 74 12.85 -18.06 -11.18
CA ASP A 74 13.62 -17.48 -10.10
C ASP A 74 12.70 -16.87 -9.02
N ASN A 75 13.19 -16.78 -7.80
CA ASN A 75 12.53 -16.05 -6.75
C ASN A 75 12.66 -14.55 -7.03
N VAL A 76 11.52 -13.88 -7.24
CA VAL A 76 11.44 -12.43 -7.48
C VAL A 76 10.36 -11.81 -6.58
N MET A 77 10.59 -10.55 -6.17
CA MET A 77 9.67 -9.84 -5.27
C MET A 77 8.32 -9.48 -5.92
N GLY A 78 8.23 -9.49 -7.25
CA GLY A 78 6.97 -9.25 -7.96
C GLY A 78 6.87 -7.90 -8.68
N TYR A 79 7.89 -7.04 -8.58
CA TYR A 79 7.85 -5.68 -9.15
C TYR A 79 8.08 -5.61 -10.67
N LEU A 80 8.18 -6.76 -11.34
CA LEU A 80 8.23 -6.91 -12.80
C LEU A 80 7.04 -7.78 -13.27
N PRO A 81 5.77 -7.35 -13.07
CA PRO A 81 4.61 -8.20 -13.31
C PRO A 81 4.42 -8.48 -14.81
N VAL A 82 4.10 -9.74 -15.15
CA VAL A 82 3.79 -10.16 -16.52
C VAL A 82 2.31 -10.52 -16.65
N TYR A 83 1.77 -11.26 -15.70
CA TYR A 83 0.38 -11.71 -15.72
C TYR A 83 -0.48 -10.94 -14.72
N LEU A 84 -1.74 -10.67 -15.10
CA LEU A 84 -2.74 -10.04 -14.23
C LEU A 84 -3.57 -11.07 -13.46
N PHE A 85 -3.97 -12.16 -14.13
CA PHE A 85 -4.89 -13.15 -13.57
C PHE A 85 -4.21 -14.45 -13.15
N ASN A 86 -2.98 -14.72 -13.56
CA ASN A 86 -2.18 -15.83 -13.06
C ASN A 86 -1.49 -15.42 -11.76
N GLN A 87 -1.92 -15.97 -10.63
CA GLN A 87 -1.44 -15.63 -9.28
C GLN A 87 -0.48 -16.68 -8.69
N ASN A 88 0.11 -17.52 -9.53
CA ASN A 88 1.22 -18.39 -9.11
C ASN A 88 2.54 -17.59 -9.16
N SER A 89 3.09 -17.28 -8.00
CA SER A 89 4.26 -16.42 -7.87
C SER A 89 5.38 -17.09 -7.08
N SER A 90 6.49 -16.37 -6.86
CA SER A 90 7.58 -16.80 -5.99
C SER A 90 7.15 -17.03 -4.54
N PHE A 91 6.03 -16.45 -4.13
CA PHE A 91 5.50 -16.60 -2.77
C PHE A 91 4.54 -17.79 -2.61
N GLY A 92 4.16 -18.45 -3.66
CA GLY A 92 3.35 -19.66 -3.66
C GLY A 92 2.29 -19.70 -4.76
N THR A 93 1.49 -20.73 -4.75
CA THR A 93 0.37 -20.93 -5.68
C THR A 93 -0.82 -20.04 -5.33
N GLU A 94 -1.70 -19.81 -6.31
CA GLU A 94 -2.98 -19.11 -6.07
C GLU A 94 -3.83 -19.81 -5.00
N ALA A 95 -3.82 -21.14 -4.96
CA ALA A 95 -4.55 -21.89 -3.94
C ALA A 95 -4.04 -21.59 -2.52
N GLU A 96 -2.74 -21.51 -2.34
CA GLU A 96 -2.12 -21.14 -1.06
C GLU A 96 -2.41 -19.68 -0.70
N LEU A 97 -2.38 -18.77 -1.67
CA LEU A 97 -2.76 -17.36 -1.49
C LEU A 97 -4.22 -17.25 -0.99
N ARG A 98 -5.15 -17.94 -1.66
CA ARG A 98 -6.58 -17.96 -1.27
C ARG A 98 -6.78 -18.53 0.14
N SER A 99 -6.03 -19.58 0.51
CA SER A 99 -6.07 -20.17 1.85
C SER A 99 -5.60 -19.16 2.89
N MET A 100 -4.47 -18.52 2.66
CA MET A 100 -3.90 -17.49 3.54
C MET A 100 -4.87 -16.31 3.74
N ILE A 101 -5.43 -15.76 2.66
CA ILE A 101 -6.40 -14.66 2.72
C ILE A 101 -7.63 -15.07 3.53
N LYS A 102 -8.19 -16.25 3.26
CA LYS A 102 -9.36 -16.80 3.97
C LYS A 102 -9.08 -16.96 5.46
N THR A 103 -7.92 -17.50 5.83
CA THR A 103 -7.52 -17.74 7.21
C THR A 103 -7.41 -16.43 8.01
N TYR A 104 -6.79 -15.41 7.44
CA TYR A 104 -6.67 -14.09 8.08
C TYR A 104 -8.03 -13.37 8.17
N LYS A 105 -8.83 -13.41 7.11
CA LYS A 105 -10.18 -12.80 7.13
C LYS A 105 -11.08 -13.45 8.19
N ALA A 106 -11.01 -14.75 8.37
CA ALA A 106 -11.75 -15.46 9.43
C ALA A 106 -11.34 -15.03 10.85
N LYS A 107 -10.14 -14.43 11.00
CA LYS A 107 -9.63 -13.87 12.26
C LYS A 107 -9.81 -12.33 12.36
N GLY A 108 -10.50 -11.71 11.39
CA GLY A 108 -10.76 -10.28 11.39
C GLY A 108 -9.62 -9.42 10.83
N THR A 109 -8.63 -10.01 10.16
CA THR A 109 -7.50 -9.30 9.54
C THR A 109 -7.69 -9.23 8.02
N GLY A 110 -7.70 -8.03 7.45
CA GLY A 110 -7.74 -7.79 6.02
C GLY A 110 -6.37 -7.90 5.37
N ILE A 111 -6.33 -8.36 4.12
CA ILE A 111 -5.11 -8.44 3.33
C ILE A 111 -5.08 -7.34 2.28
N ILE A 112 -3.98 -6.61 2.19
CA ILE A 112 -3.72 -5.53 1.24
C ILE A 112 -2.84 -6.09 0.12
N ALA A 113 -3.34 -6.04 -1.11
CA ALA A 113 -2.58 -6.44 -2.29
C ALA A 113 -1.55 -5.36 -2.65
N ASP A 114 -0.35 -5.78 -3.02
CA ASP A 114 0.61 -4.91 -3.70
C ASP A 114 0.27 -4.85 -5.19
N VAL A 115 -0.07 -3.67 -5.69
CA VAL A 115 -0.59 -3.43 -7.05
C VAL A 115 0.44 -2.64 -7.84
N VAL A 116 1.12 -3.32 -8.75
CA VAL A 116 2.13 -2.76 -9.65
C VAL A 116 1.48 -2.52 -11.01
N ILE A 117 1.09 -1.27 -11.29
CA ILE A 117 0.37 -0.91 -12.52
C ILE A 117 0.97 0.30 -13.26
N ASN A 118 1.99 0.95 -12.68
CA ASN A 118 2.74 1.97 -13.38
C ASN A 118 3.37 1.40 -14.65
N HIS A 119 4.04 0.27 -14.50
CA HIS A 119 4.80 -0.40 -15.54
C HIS A 119 4.46 -1.90 -15.59
N ARG A 120 4.83 -2.53 -16.68
CA ARG A 120 4.61 -3.95 -16.86
C ARG A 120 5.77 -4.58 -17.63
N ASN A 121 6.22 -5.76 -17.19
CA ASN A 121 7.13 -6.59 -17.97
C ASN A 121 6.34 -7.40 -19.01
N ASN A 122 7.02 -7.90 -20.00
CA ASN A 122 6.47 -8.68 -21.11
C ASN A 122 7.00 -10.11 -21.11
N LEU A 123 6.57 -10.93 -22.08
CA LEU A 123 7.03 -12.31 -22.21
C LEU A 123 8.46 -12.41 -22.72
N GLY A 124 8.93 -11.42 -23.47
CA GLY A 124 10.26 -11.36 -24.05
C GLY A 124 10.54 -12.46 -25.08
N VAL A 125 9.54 -13.06 -25.70
CA VAL A 125 9.72 -14.13 -26.68
C VAL A 125 10.51 -13.62 -27.88
N ASN A 126 11.61 -14.30 -28.22
CA ASN A 126 12.53 -13.88 -29.28
C ASN A 126 13.08 -12.44 -29.11
N GLY A 127 13.20 -11.96 -27.88
CA GLY A 127 13.68 -10.60 -27.58
C GLY A 127 12.65 -9.49 -27.80
N ALA A 128 11.37 -9.85 -27.86
CA ALA A 128 10.29 -8.85 -27.98
C ALA A 128 10.19 -7.96 -26.73
N TRP A 129 9.80 -6.70 -26.96
CA TRP A 129 9.65 -5.69 -25.90
C TRP A 129 8.20 -5.39 -25.56
N THR A 130 7.27 -5.92 -26.35
CA THR A 130 5.85 -5.52 -26.35
C THR A 130 4.89 -6.72 -26.35
N ASP A 131 5.39 -7.94 -26.19
CA ASP A 131 4.61 -9.19 -26.28
C ASP A 131 3.94 -9.55 -24.96
N TYR A 132 2.85 -8.91 -24.64
CA TYR A 132 2.08 -9.20 -23.44
C TYR A 132 1.21 -10.46 -23.57
N PRO A 133 1.05 -11.24 -22.48
CA PRO A 133 0.19 -12.40 -22.50
C PRO A 133 -1.29 -12.03 -22.72
N LYS A 134 -1.98 -12.88 -23.47
CA LYS A 134 -3.44 -12.86 -23.52
C LYS A 134 -3.98 -13.75 -22.41
N GLU A 135 -4.76 -13.17 -21.52
CA GLU A 135 -5.36 -13.85 -20.39
C GLU A 135 -6.90 -13.83 -20.52
N THR A 136 -7.56 -14.84 -19.96
CA THR A 136 -9.04 -14.92 -19.95
C THR A 136 -9.55 -14.88 -18.52
N TYR A 137 -10.43 -13.94 -18.23
CA TYR A 137 -11.10 -13.84 -16.94
C TYR A 137 -12.61 -13.68 -17.14
N LYS A 138 -13.42 -14.54 -16.48
CA LYS A 138 -14.88 -14.58 -16.61
C LYS A 138 -15.36 -14.62 -18.07
N GLY A 139 -14.64 -15.34 -18.95
CA GLY A 139 -14.98 -15.48 -20.37
C GLY A 139 -14.59 -14.29 -21.25
N VAL A 140 -13.98 -13.25 -20.71
CA VAL A 140 -13.47 -12.09 -21.44
C VAL A 140 -11.95 -12.20 -21.59
N ASN A 141 -11.44 -11.86 -22.78
CA ASN A 141 -10.01 -11.82 -23.03
C ASN A 141 -9.45 -10.42 -22.70
N TYR A 142 -8.33 -10.40 -21.99
CA TYR A 142 -7.57 -9.23 -21.62
C TYR A 142 -6.15 -9.36 -22.13
N GLN A 143 -5.65 -8.30 -22.77
CA GLN A 143 -4.29 -8.24 -23.28
C GLN A 143 -3.88 -6.79 -23.42
N MET A 144 -2.67 -6.45 -22.94
CA MET A 144 -2.01 -5.18 -23.30
C MET A 144 -1.45 -5.31 -24.72
N LEU A 145 -1.45 -4.20 -25.44
CA LEU A 145 -0.98 -4.08 -26.81
C LEU A 145 0.23 -3.13 -26.85
N PRO A 146 1.03 -3.12 -27.91
CA PRO A 146 2.10 -2.12 -28.09
C PRO A 146 1.58 -0.67 -27.94
N SER A 147 0.39 -0.39 -28.46
CA SER A 147 -0.29 0.91 -28.32
C SER A 147 -0.73 1.29 -26.91
N ASP A 148 -0.55 0.42 -25.93
CA ASP A 148 -0.82 0.67 -24.50
C ASP A 148 0.44 1.08 -23.71
N ILE A 149 1.58 1.17 -24.39
CA ILE A 149 2.84 1.67 -23.84
C ILE A 149 2.95 3.15 -24.20
N VAL A 150 3.38 3.99 -23.25
CA VAL A 150 3.56 5.43 -23.51
C VAL A 150 4.60 5.69 -24.62
N GLY A 151 4.39 6.71 -25.42
CA GLY A 151 5.23 6.98 -26.61
C GLY A 151 6.66 7.41 -26.30
N ASP A 152 6.94 7.86 -25.09
CA ASP A 152 8.26 8.26 -24.60
C ASP A 152 8.88 7.26 -23.64
N ASP A 153 8.34 6.03 -23.56
CA ASP A 153 8.89 4.95 -22.73
C ASP A 153 10.39 4.74 -23.00
N ASP A 154 11.16 4.62 -21.91
CA ASP A 154 12.62 4.49 -21.90
C ASP A 154 13.32 5.56 -22.77
N GLY A 155 12.87 6.82 -22.64
CA GLY A 155 13.42 7.94 -23.41
C GLY A 155 13.20 7.83 -24.92
N GLY A 156 12.19 7.06 -25.36
CA GLY A 156 11.85 6.83 -26.77
C GLY A 156 12.56 5.62 -27.41
N GLN A 157 13.35 4.87 -26.64
CA GLN A 157 14.04 3.66 -27.16
C GLN A 157 13.02 2.59 -27.53
N THR A 158 11.98 2.39 -26.74
CA THR A 158 10.91 1.42 -27.01
C THR A 158 10.15 1.78 -28.29
N ALA A 159 9.88 3.07 -28.53
CA ALA A 159 9.24 3.51 -29.78
C ALA A 159 10.12 3.23 -31.01
N THR A 160 11.43 3.42 -30.87
CA THR A 160 12.41 3.10 -31.92
C THR A 160 12.43 1.61 -32.23
N TRP A 161 12.46 0.77 -31.18
CA TRP A 161 12.39 -0.68 -31.30
C TRP A 161 11.09 -1.12 -31.99
N ALA A 162 9.95 -0.64 -31.51
CA ALA A 162 8.61 -0.96 -32.04
C ALA A 162 8.51 -0.64 -33.55
N ALA A 163 8.94 0.56 -33.96
CA ALA A 163 8.93 0.98 -35.35
C ALA A 163 9.75 0.04 -36.25
N SER A 164 10.90 -0.45 -35.77
CA SER A 164 11.73 -1.42 -36.50
C SER A 164 11.11 -2.80 -36.64
N HIS A 165 10.08 -3.11 -35.83
CA HIS A 165 9.34 -4.36 -35.83
C HIS A 165 7.91 -4.22 -36.40
N GLY A 166 7.59 -3.06 -36.99
CA GLY A 166 6.28 -2.79 -37.60
C GLY A 166 5.17 -2.55 -36.57
N GLU A 167 5.53 -2.21 -35.33
CA GLU A 167 4.62 -1.89 -34.25
C GLU A 167 4.58 -0.38 -33.99
N THR A 168 3.52 0.08 -33.32
CA THR A 168 3.33 1.49 -32.98
C THR A 168 2.90 1.58 -31.51
N LEU A 169 3.63 2.38 -30.72
CA LEU A 169 3.25 2.70 -29.34
C LEU A 169 2.13 3.74 -29.30
N SER A 170 1.64 4.03 -28.10
CA SER A 170 0.74 5.16 -27.88
C SER A 170 1.38 6.48 -28.35
N SER A 171 0.56 7.41 -28.84
CA SER A 171 0.98 8.79 -29.07
C SER A 171 1.04 9.64 -27.79
N ASN A 172 0.50 9.12 -26.67
CA ASN A 172 0.53 9.80 -25.39
C ASN A 172 1.91 9.67 -24.75
N LYS A 173 2.28 10.72 -24.04
CA LYS A 173 3.44 10.68 -23.15
C LYS A 173 3.03 10.19 -21.77
N ASP A 174 4.02 9.71 -21.03
CA ASP A 174 3.88 9.40 -19.62
C ASP A 174 3.30 10.60 -18.84
N THR A 175 2.57 10.31 -17.77
CA THR A 175 1.93 11.32 -16.91
C THR A 175 2.65 11.51 -15.59
N GLY A 176 3.75 10.82 -15.38
CA GLY A 176 4.56 10.86 -14.18
C GLY A 176 6.05 10.64 -14.44
N GLU A 177 6.72 9.95 -13.54
CA GLU A 177 8.14 9.62 -13.62
C GLU A 177 8.32 8.26 -14.30
N GLY A 178 9.00 8.22 -15.46
CA GLY A 178 9.32 6.97 -16.15
C GLY A 178 10.30 6.09 -15.37
N TRP A 179 10.18 4.79 -15.56
CA TRP A 179 11.10 3.79 -14.99
C TRP A 179 11.60 2.80 -16.06
N PRO A 180 12.90 2.79 -16.40
CA PRO A 180 13.40 2.01 -17.55
C PRO A 180 13.48 0.50 -17.30
N GLY A 181 13.10 0.01 -16.11
CA GLY A 181 13.15 -1.42 -15.76
C GLY A 181 12.09 -2.29 -16.44
N CYS A 182 10.98 -1.70 -16.88
CA CYS A 182 9.88 -2.32 -17.62
C CYS A 182 9.29 -1.33 -18.62
N ARG A 183 8.16 -1.68 -19.24
CA ARG A 183 7.44 -0.74 -20.14
C ARG A 183 6.43 0.06 -19.34
N ASP A 184 6.50 1.39 -19.41
CA ASP A 184 5.53 2.28 -18.78
C ASP A 184 4.20 2.26 -19.52
N ILE A 185 3.11 2.08 -18.77
CA ILE A 185 1.79 1.80 -19.34
C ILE A 185 0.98 3.10 -19.47
N ASP A 186 0.34 3.28 -20.63
CA ASP A 186 -0.48 4.45 -20.92
C ASP A 186 -1.86 4.39 -20.25
N HIS A 187 -2.00 4.96 -19.07
CA HIS A 187 -3.27 5.04 -18.34
C HIS A 187 -4.37 5.85 -19.04
N LYS A 188 -4.06 6.60 -20.13
CA LYS A 188 -5.06 7.25 -20.98
C LYS A 188 -5.73 6.26 -21.92
N SER A 189 -5.12 5.10 -22.19
CA SER A 189 -5.72 4.05 -23.03
C SER A 189 -6.96 3.45 -22.36
N ASP A 190 -8.06 3.33 -23.09
CA ASP A 190 -9.26 2.62 -22.65
C ASP A 190 -8.98 1.14 -22.43
N ASN A 191 -8.14 0.53 -23.28
CA ASN A 191 -7.74 -0.87 -23.12
C ASN A 191 -6.99 -1.09 -21.80
N VAL A 192 -6.05 -0.22 -21.46
CA VAL A 192 -5.33 -0.28 -20.19
C VAL A 192 -6.29 -0.19 -19.01
N ARG A 193 -7.17 0.82 -19.00
CA ARG A 193 -8.14 0.98 -17.91
C ARG A 193 -9.10 -0.21 -17.81
N ASN A 194 -9.54 -0.79 -18.92
CA ASN A 194 -10.38 -1.99 -18.91
C ASN A 194 -9.65 -3.20 -18.32
N ASN A 195 -8.40 -3.43 -18.72
CA ASN A 195 -7.57 -4.50 -18.19
C ASN A 195 -7.35 -4.33 -16.66
N TYR A 196 -6.94 -3.14 -16.22
CA TYR A 196 -6.68 -2.90 -14.79
C TYR A 196 -7.96 -2.87 -13.94
N ASN A 197 -9.07 -2.35 -14.44
CA ASN A 197 -10.36 -2.43 -13.74
C ASN A 197 -10.79 -3.89 -13.52
N ALA A 198 -10.62 -4.75 -14.51
CA ALA A 198 -10.93 -6.18 -14.38
C ALA A 198 -9.98 -6.86 -13.39
N TYR A 199 -8.67 -6.56 -13.46
CA TYR A 199 -7.67 -7.08 -12.54
C TYR A 199 -7.94 -6.68 -11.08
N LEU A 200 -8.20 -5.41 -10.83
CA LEU A 200 -8.46 -4.92 -9.47
C LEU A 200 -9.75 -5.51 -8.88
N LYS A 201 -10.79 -5.68 -9.69
CA LYS A 201 -12.00 -6.42 -9.27
C LYS A 201 -11.70 -7.89 -8.98
N PHE A 202 -10.89 -8.55 -9.81
CA PHE A 202 -10.46 -9.92 -9.56
C PHE A 202 -9.74 -10.05 -8.20
N LEU A 203 -8.85 -9.13 -7.87
CA LEU A 203 -8.17 -9.12 -6.57
C LEU A 203 -9.16 -9.03 -5.40
N LEU A 204 -10.16 -8.14 -5.47
CA LEU A 204 -11.12 -7.94 -4.37
C LEU A 204 -12.20 -9.03 -4.32
N GLU A 205 -12.86 -9.29 -5.48
CA GLU A 205 -14.06 -10.12 -5.53
C GLU A 205 -13.75 -11.61 -5.53
N ASP A 206 -12.70 -12.04 -6.26
CA ASP A 206 -12.40 -13.45 -6.44
C ASP A 206 -11.30 -13.96 -5.50
N LEU A 207 -10.21 -13.20 -5.31
CA LEU A 207 -9.15 -13.58 -4.37
C LEU A 207 -9.49 -13.19 -2.94
N GLY A 208 -10.26 -12.13 -2.76
CA GLY A 208 -10.73 -11.69 -1.46
C GLY A 208 -9.81 -10.71 -0.73
N TYR A 209 -8.93 -10.02 -1.42
CA TYR A 209 -8.20 -8.90 -0.83
C TYR A 209 -9.16 -7.83 -0.28
N THR A 210 -8.69 -7.06 0.69
CA THR A 210 -9.49 -6.01 1.35
C THR A 210 -9.21 -4.62 0.78
N GLY A 211 -8.04 -4.45 0.18
CA GLY A 211 -7.61 -3.18 -0.38
C GLY A 211 -6.29 -3.29 -1.11
N PHE A 212 -5.73 -2.14 -1.47
CA PHE A 212 -4.58 -2.01 -2.33
C PHE A 212 -3.47 -1.15 -1.72
N ARG A 213 -2.23 -1.54 -1.94
CA ARG A 213 -1.07 -0.67 -1.95
C ARG A 213 -0.65 -0.49 -3.41
N TYR A 214 -0.78 0.72 -3.92
CA TYR A 214 -0.31 1.05 -5.26
C TYR A 214 1.18 1.37 -5.23
N ASP A 215 1.95 0.59 -5.99
CA ASP A 215 3.37 0.74 -6.20
C ASP A 215 3.68 1.97 -7.06
N MET A 216 4.79 2.66 -6.78
CA MET A 216 5.39 3.71 -7.61
C MET A 216 4.35 4.69 -8.21
N VAL A 217 3.46 5.25 -7.39
CA VAL A 217 2.40 6.17 -7.87
C VAL A 217 2.93 7.55 -8.31
N LYS A 218 4.23 7.80 -8.27
CA LYS A 218 4.87 8.92 -8.93
C LYS A 218 4.92 8.74 -10.45
N GLY A 219 4.83 7.51 -10.93
CA GLY A 219 4.94 7.17 -12.33
C GLY A 219 3.69 7.45 -13.15
N PHE A 220 2.54 7.79 -12.53
CA PHE A 220 1.34 8.14 -13.27
C PHE A 220 0.47 9.13 -12.49
N ALA A 221 -0.40 9.85 -13.21
CA ALA A 221 -1.21 10.90 -12.62
C ALA A 221 -2.21 10.35 -11.56
N PRO A 222 -2.39 11.06 -10.42
CA PRO A 222 -3.17 10.57 -9.28
C PRO A 222 -4.65 10.35 -9.56
N GLU A 223 -5.22 11.01 -10.57
CA GLU A 223 -6.60 10.81 -11.00
C GLU A 223 -6.87 9.38 -11.49
N TYR A 224 -5.87 8.65 -11.99
CA TYR A 224 -6.05 7.25 -12.38
C TYR A 224 -6.23 6.34 -11.18
N VAL A 225 -5.51 6.57 -10.07
CA VAL A 225 -5.79 5.86 -8.80
C VAL A 225 -7.24 6.10 -8.36
N ALA A 226 -7.71 7.35 -8.47
CA ALA A 226 -9.10 7.67 -8.13
C ALA A 226 -10.10 6.93 -9.03
N GLN A 227 -9.88 6.89 -10.34
CA GLN A 227 -10.74 6.17 -11.29
C GLN A 227 -10.76 4.66 -11.01
N TYR A 228 -9.61 4.04 -10.77
CA TYR A 228 -9.51 2.62 -10.42
C TYR A 228 -10.21 2.31 -9.10
N ASN A 229 -10.03 3.14 -8.08
CA ASN A 229 -10.70 2.95 -6.80
C ASN A 229 -12.22 3.15 -6.90
N GLN A 230 -12.70 4.07 -7.75
CA GLN A 230 -14.12 4.20 -8.03
C GLN A 230 -14.70 2.98 -8.76
N ALA A 231 -13.93 2.37 -9.66
CA ALA A 231 -14.37 1.18 -10.39
C ALA A 231 -14.36 -0.10 -9.55
N ALA A 232 -13.32 -0.28 -8.69
CA ALA A 232 -13.10 -1.50 -7.92
C ALA A 232 -13.69 -1.43 -6.50
N GLN A 233 -13.83 -0.24 -5.91
CA GLN A 233 -14.38 0.00 -4.56
C GLN A 233 -13.60 -0.73 -3.43
N PRO A 234 -12.26 -0.58 -3.31
CA PRO A 234 -11.51 -1.16 -2.21
C PRO A 234 -11.91 -0.52 -0.88
N GLN A 235 -11.87 -1.29 0.21
CA GLN A 235 -12.09 -0.76 1.56
C GLN A 235 -10.90 0.11 2.03
N PHE A 236 -9.69 -0.19 1.57
CA PHE A 236 -8.45 0.52 1.86
C PHE A 236 -7.65 0.73 0.58
N SER A 237 -7.07 1.93 0.44
CA SER A 237 -6.16 2.26 -0.65
C SER A 237 -5.04 3.13 -0.14
N VAL A 238 -3.79 2.74 -0.39
CA VAL A 238 -2.61 3.52 -0.04
C VAL A 238 -1.64 3.56 -1.21
N GLY A 239 -1.14 4.74 -1.56
CA GLY A 239 -0.15 4.94 -2.61
C GLY A 239 1.27 5.08 -2.04
N GLU A 240 2.25 4.57 -2.78
CA GLU A 240 3.65 4.83 -2.53
C GLU A 240 4.09 6.07 -3.31
N TYR A 241 4.03 7.22 -2.68
CA TYR A 241 4.52 8.48 -3.24
C TYR A 241 5.78 8.92 -2.49
N TRP A 242 6.93 8.50 -2.96
CA TRP A 242 8.21 8.71 -2.30
C TRP A 242 8.73 10.13 -2.51
N ASP A 243 8.29 11.07 -1.69
CA ASP A 243 8.65 12.48 -1.83
C ASP A 243 8.51 13.25 -0.50
N ASN A 244 8.70 14.57 -0.58
CA ASN A 244 8.51 15.51 0.51
C ASN A 244 7.04 15.75 0.86
N SER A 245 6.81 16.44 1.99
CA SER A 245 5.47 16.71 2.52
C SER A 245 4.55 17.46 1.55
N THR A 246 5.08 18.41 0.78
CA THR A 246 4.28 19.21 -0.15
C THR A 246 3.82 18.37 -1.33
N ALA A 247 4.73 17.65 -1.97
CA ALA A 247 4.43 16.81 -3.12
C ALA A 247 3.46 15.66 -2.74
N THR A 248 3.70 15.02 -1.59
CA THR A 248 2.81 13.96 -1.08
C THR A 248 1.39 14.46 -0.81
N LYS A 249 1.23 15.65 -0.23
CA LYS A 249 -0.09 16.29 -0.04
C LYS A 249 -0.77 16.65 -1.35
N LEU A 250 -0.01 17.12 -2.33
CA LEU A 250 -0.54 17.40 -3.67
C LEU A 250 -1.05 16.12 -4.33
N TRP A 251 -0.30 15.03 -4.22
CA TRP A 251 -0.74 13.74 -4.75
C TRP A 251 -2.07 13.28 -4.10
N VAL A 252 -2.18 13.30 -2.76
CA VAL A 252 -3.45 12.97 -2.07
C VAL A 252 -4.60 13.84 -2.56
N ASN A 253 -4.36 15.14 -2.73
CA ASN A 253 -5.38 16.04 -3.28
C ASN A 253 -5.74 15.72 -4.75
N GLY A 254 -4.80 15.24 -5.54
CA GLY A 254 -5.00 14.81 -6.92
C GLY A 254 -5.88 13.57 -7.06
N THR A 255 -5.98 12.74 -5.99
CA THR A 255 -6.89 11.59 -5.97
C THR A 255 -8.35 11.95 -5.63
N LYS A 256 -8.68 13.22 -5.43
CA LYS A 256 -10.02 13.61 -4.96
C LYS A 256 -11.09 13.43 -6.03
N VAL A 257 -12.21 12.85 -5.58
CA VAL A 257 -13.48 12.85 -6.29
C VAL A 257 -14.53 13.49 -5.36
N ASN A 258 -15.25 14.47 -5.85
CA ASN A 258 -16.22 15.25 -5.04
C ASN A 258 -15.60 15.77 -3.72
N ASN A 259 -14.38 16.28 -3.79
CA ASN A 259 -13.56 16.76 -2.67
C ASN A 259 -13.14 15.70 -1.62
N VAL A 260 -13.37 14.42 -1.87
CA VAL A 260 -12.96 13.31 -0.99
C VAL A 260 -11.76 12.59 -1.59
N PRO A 261 -10.60 12.53 -0.91
CA PRO A 261 -9.47 11.73 -1.36
C PRO A 261 -9.86 10.24 -1.50
N GLN A 262 -9.46 9.63 -2.61
CA GLN A 262 -9.75 8.23 -2.91
C GLN A 262 -8.62 7.29 -2.50
N SER A 263 -7.49 7.82 -2.04
CA SER A 263 -6.37 7.03 -1.53
C SER A 263 -5.68 7.74 -0.37
N ALA A 264 -5.23 6.97 0.61
CA ALA A 264 -4.20 7.34 1.56
C ALA A 264 -2.82 7.26 0.88
N VAL A 265 -1.79 7.65 1.61
CA VAL A 265 -0.41 7.62 1.14
C VAL A 265 0.53 7.20 2.25
N PHE A 266 1.63 6.51 1.94
CA PHE A 266 2.71 6.31 2.89
C PHE A 266 3.36 7.63 3.25
N ASP A 267 3.44 7.92 4.56
CA ASP A 267 4.00 9.17 5.10
C ASP A 267 5.53 9.11 5.10
N PHE A 268 6.16 9.28 3.93
CA PHE A 268 7.62 9.34 3.81
C PHE A 268 8.25 10.47 4.64
N PRO A 269 7.66 11.68 4.74
CA PRO A 269 8.11 12.68 5.69
C PRO A 269 8.20 12.20 7.14
N PHE A 270 7.21 11.41 7.60
CA PHE A 270 7.26 10.77 8.92
C PHE A 270 8.49 9.85 9.05
N ARG A 271 8.68 8.98 8.07
CA ARG A 271 9.82 8.06 8.03
C ARG A 271 11.15 8.79 8.06
N TYR A 272 11.31 9.88 7.28
CA TYR A 272 12.56 10.64 7.27
C TYR A 272 12.87 11.27 8.62
N THR A 273 11.90 11.90 9.28
CA THR A 273 12.13 12.53 10.57
C THR A 273 12.49 11.50 11.65
N VAL A 274 11.81 10.35 11.65
CA VAL A 274 12.10 9.26 12.62
C VAL A 274 13.48 8.65 12.36
N ARG A 275 13.84 8.37 11.10
CA ARG A 275 15.17 7.86 10.74
C ARG A 275 16.27 8.83 11.20
N ASP A 276 16.11 10.12 10.92
CA ASP A 276 17.10 11.14 11.24
C ASP A 276 17.25 11.31 12.75
N ALA A 277 16.16 11.29 13.49
CA ALA A 277 16.17 11.33 14.95
C ALA A 277 16.89 10.10 15.53
N ALA A 278 16.44 8.91 15.18
CA ALA A 278 17.00 7.67 15.68
C ALA A 278 18.50 7.54 15.33
N ASN A 279 18.86 7.69 14.05
CA ASN A 279 20.24 7.48 13.60
C ASN A 279 21.23 8.52 14.17
N SER A 280 20.79 9.74 14.43
CA SER A 280 21.64 10.76 15.07
C SER A 280 21.59 10.73 16.60
N GLY A 281 20.52 10.18 17.19
CA GLY A 281 20.26 10.30 18.63
C GLY A 281 19.83 11.70 19.05
N ASP A 282 19.26 12.46 18.12
CA ASP A 282 18.75 13.82 18.33
C ASP A 282 17.23 13.82 18.10
N TRP A 283 16.48 13.65 19.17
CA TRP A 283 15.02 13.52 19.13
C TRP A 283 14.30 14.82 18.79
N SER A 284 14.99 15.98 18.83
CA SER A 284 14.41 17.23 18.33
C SER A 284 14.09 17.24 16.85
N LYS A 285 14.64 16.28 16.08
CA LYS A 285 14.42 16.12 14.63
C LYS A 285 13.06 15.50 14.28
N LEU A 286 12.31 14.97 15.24
CA LEU A 286 10.98 14.42 15.00
C LEU A 286 10.00 15.46 14.44
N GLU A 287 10.27 16.73 14.60
CA GLU A 287 9.59 17.81 13.88
C GLU A 287 10.53 18.46 12.87
N ASN A 288 10.31 18.17 11.62
CA ASN A 288 11.01 18.82 10.51
C ASN A 288 10.09 19.87 9.87
N GLY A 289 10.35 21.16 10.12
CA GLY A 289 9.47 22.27 9.76
C GLY A 289 9.03 22.29 8.29
N SER A 290 9.98 22.22 7.34
CA SER A 290 9.67 22.28 5.90
C SER A 290 9.20 20.94 5.33
N ASN A 291 9.60 19.82 5.93
CA ASN A 291 9.22 18.47 5.53
C ASN A 291 8.43 17.76 6.66
N ALA A 292 7.53 18.50 7.29
CA ALA A 292 6.74 17.98 8.40
C ALA A 292 5.87 16.76 7.99
N PRO A 293 5.82 15.71 8.84
CA PRO A 293 4.95 14.55 8.62
C PRO A 293 3.50 14.94 8.33
N LEU A 294 2.81 14.13 7.51
CA LEU A 294 1.40 14.37 7.18
C LEU A 294 0.51 14.31 8.42
N ILE A 295 0.88 13.51 9.42
CA ILE A 295 0.15 13.44 10.69
C ILE A 295 0.06 14.78 11.42
N ASN A 296 0.95 15.73 11.17
CA ASN A 296 0.93 17.07 11.76
C ASN A 296 -0.16 17.95 11.15
N SER A 297 -0.71 17.56 10.00
CA SER A 297 -1.78 18.28 9.32
C SER A 297 -3.15 17.66 9.62
N ARG A 298 -4.06 18.43 10.22
CA ARG A 298 -5.44 17.99 10.49
C ARG A 298 -6.14 17.44 9.24
N GLN A 299 -5.89 18.05 8.08
CA GLN A 299 -6.52 17.70 6.81
C GLN A 299 -6.00 16.36 6.26
N PHE A 300 -4.70 16.03 6.48
CA PHE A 300 -4.07 14.87 5.85
C PHE A 300 -3.83 13.71 6.82
N ARG A 301 -3.94 13.94 8.13
CA ARG A 301 -3.68 12.94 9.17
C ARG A 301 -4.44 11.64 8.96
N GLN A 302 -5.70 11.70 8.58
CA GLN A 302 -6.53 10.54 8.26
C GLN A 302 -5.90 9.65 7.16
N TYR A 303 -5.27 10.28 6.18
CA TYR A 303 -4.72 9.63 4.99
C TYR A 303 -3.23 9.29 5.12
N ALA A 304 -2.64 9.50 6.29
CA ALA A 304 -1.25 9.15 6.56
C ALA A 304 -1.14 7.69 7.00
N VAL A 305 -0.56 6.83 6.17
CA VAL A 305 -0.08 5.51 6.58
C VAL A 305 1.38 5.69 7.00
N THR A 306 1.61 5.69 8.31
CA THR A 306 2.93 5.97 8.89
C THR A 306 3.78 4.71 8.92
N PHE A 307 5.09 4.85 8.74
CA PHE A 307 6.05 3.76 8.81
C PHE A 307 7.44 4.30 9.15
N VAL A 308 8.33 3.46 9.63
CA VAL A 308 9.72 3.85 9.97
C VAL A 308 10.74 3.18 9.08
N GLU A 309 10.43 2.00 8.57
CA GLU A 309 11.25 1.24 7.62
C GLU A 309 10.36 0.36 6.74
N ASN A 310 10.85 0.03 5.54
CA ASN A 310 10.21 -0.90 4.61
C ASN A 310 11.28 -1.70 3.82
N HIS A 311 10.83 -2.51 2.87
CA HIS A 311 11.65 -3.38 2.03
C HIS A 311 12.61 -2.62 1.08
N ASP A 312 12.37 -1.32 0.83
CA ASP A 312 13.19 -0.46 -0.03
C ASP A 312 14.13 0.45 0.77
N THR A 313 13.97 0.52 2.09
CA THR A 313 14.81 1.35 2.96
C THR A 313 15.73 0.52 3.85
N GLN A 314 15.42 -0.75 4.08
CA GLN A 314 16.26 -1.67 4.85
C GLN A 314 17.62 -1.91 4.18
N THR A 315 18.64 -2.26 4.93
CA THR A 315 19.86 -2.85 4.35
C THR A 315 19.52 -4.20 3.72
N ARG A 316 19.77 -4.37 2.43
CA ARG A 316 19.62 -5.64 1.70
C ARG A 316 20.90 -6.46 1.71
N SER A 317 22.03 -5.81 1.49
CA SER A 317 23.37 -6.41 1.51
C SER A 317 24.44 -5.35 1.83
N ALA A 318 25.70 -5.75 1.93
CA ALA A 318 26.81 -4.82 2.10
C ALA A 318 26.97 -3.85 0.90
N SER A 319 26.60 -4.30 -0.31
CA SER A 319 26.59 -3.49 -1.54
C SER A 319 25.32 -2.66 -1.71
N GLU A 320 24.25 -3.03 -1.01
CA GLU A 320 22.96 -2.31 -1.01
C GLU A 320 22.58 -1.90 0.41
N PRO A 321 23.33 -0.96 1.04
CA PRO A 321 23.07 -0.54 2.41
C PRO A 321 21.78 0.28 2.53
N LEU A 322 21.29 0.85 1.44
CA LEU A 322 20.11 1.72 1.36
C LEU A 322 20.09 2.79 2.47
N ASP A 323 18.93 2.98 3.11
CA ASP A 323 18.73 4.08 4.07
C ASP A 323 18.01 3.64 5.38
N PRO A 324 18.54 2.62 6.11
CA PRO A 324 17.85 1.98 7.22
C PRO A 324 17.84 2.79 8.52
N ILE A 325 16.96 2.39 9.44
CA ILE A 325 17.12 2.68 10.87
C ILE A 325 18.32 1.85 11.39
N LYS A 326 19.38 2.55 11.81
CA LYS A 326 20.66 1.91 12.23
C LYS A 326 20.75 1.64 13.73
N LYS A 327 19.96 2.38 14.53
CA LYS A 327 19.91 2.25 16.00
C LYS A 327 18.56 2.73 16.52
N ASP A 328 18.28 2.45 17.77
CA ASP A 328 17.07 2.89 18.46
C ASP A 328 15.76 2.44 17.78
N THR A 329 15.80 1.25 17.12
CA THR A 329 14.66 0.67 16.40
C THR A 329 13.40 0.55 17.26
N LEU A 330 13.56 0.20 18.55
CA LEU A 330 12.43 0.12 19.48
C LEU A 330 11.82 1.49 19.76
N ALA A 331 12.62 2.54 19.97
CA ALA A 331 12.12 3.89 20.17
C ALA A 331 11.41 4.41 18.90
N ALA A 332 11.94 4.12 17.71
CA ALA A 332 11.29 4.44 16.45
C ALA A 332 9.90 3.79 16.32
N ASN A 333 9.77 2.49 16.69
CA ASN A 333 8.49 1.80 16.70
C ASN A 333 7.54 2.25 17.82
N ALA A 334 8.07 2.65 18.97
CA ALA A 334 7.27 3.25 20.06
C ALA A 334 6.65 4.57 19.57
N TYR A 335 7.42 5.43 18.94
CA TYR A 335 6.91 6.66 18.34
C TYR A 335 5.88 6.37 17.25
N LEU A 336 6.16 5.44 16.33
CA LEU A 336 5.22 5.00 15.28
C LEU A 336 3.86 4.60 15.86
N LEU A 337 3.86 3.78 16.91
CA LEU A 337 2.65 3.20 17.49
C LEU A 337 1.92 4.14 18.45
N ALA A 338 2.63 5.12 19.04
CA ALA A 338 2.03 6.14 19.90
C ALA A 338 1.38 7.29 19.12
N MET A 339 1.84 7.57 17.89
CA MET A 339 1.38 8.71 17.09
C MET A 339 0.10 8.42 16.29
N PRO A 340 -0.65 9.48 15.85
CA PRO A 340 -1.78 9.32 14.95
C PRO A 340 -1.34 8.86 13.55
N GLY A 341 -2.29 8.75 12.62
CA GLY A 341 -2.11 8.04 11.36
C GLY A 341 -2.35 6.54 11.54
N THR A 342 -2.28 5.80 10.46
CA THR A 342 -2.35 4.32 10.52
C THR A 342 -0.93 3.76 10.52
N PRO A 343 -0.42 3.22 11.63
CA PRO A 343 0.93 2.69 11.68
C PRO A 343 1.06 1.41 10.87
N CYS A 344 2.10 1.34 10.04
CA CYS A 344 2.55 0.16 9.32
C CYS A 344 3.88 -0.33 9.91
N VAL A 345 3.83 -1.46 10.61
CA VAL A 345 5.01 -2.08 11.22
C VAL A 345 5.75 -2.90 10.16
N PHE A 346 7.07 -2.76 10.10
CA PHE A 346 7.90 -3.52 9.19
C PHE A 346 8.14 -4.94 9.71
N TYR A 347 8.10 -5.95 8.83
CA TYR A 347 8.12 -7.36 9.23
C TYR A 347 9.40 -7.77 9.96
N ARG A 348 10.59 -7.25 9.57
CA ARG A 348 11.83 -7.51 10.31
C ARG A 348 11.76 -6.98 11.74
N HIS A 349 11.25 -5.76 11.92
CA HIS A 349 11.07 -5.21 13.27
C HIS A 349 10.10 -6.06 14.11
N TRP A 350 9.02 -6.55 13.47
CA TRP A 350 8.13 -7.51 14.14
C TRP A 350 8.84 -8.78 14.53
N LEU A 351 9.62 -9.40 13.64
CA LEU A 351 10.33 -10.66 13.93
C LEU A 351 11.36 -10.48 15.05
N ASP A 352 12.11 -9.38 15.06
CA ASP A 352 13.18 -9.10 16.01
C ASP A 352 12.67 -8.65 17.39
N HIS A 353 11.49 -7.98 17.44
CA HIS A 353 11.00 -7.28 18.63
C HIS A 353 9.56 -7.59 18.99
N LYS A 354 9.07 -8.81 18.70
CA LYS A 354 7.65 -9.22 18.85
C LYS A 354 7.01 -8.79 20.16
N GLN A 355 7.65 -9.08 21.28
CA GLN A 355 7.05 -8.82 22.61
C GLN A 355 6.88 -7.32 22.88
N ALA A 356 7.89 -6.53 22.54
CA ALA A 356 7.82 -5.08 22.69
C ALA A 356 6.75 -4.46 21.77
N ILE A 357 6.70 -4.87 20.49
CA ILE A 357 5.71 -4.37 19.53
C ILE A 357 4.29 -4.77 19.95
N LYS A 358 4.08 -5.99 20.45
CA LYS A 358 2.79 -6.42 21.01
C LYS A 358 2.34 -5.50 22.14
N ALA A 359 3.23 -5.23 23.11
CA ALA A 359 2.93 -4.35 24.23
C ALA A 359 2.60 -2.92 23.78
N MET A 360 3.36 -2.37 22.82
CA MET A 360 3.10 -1.03 22.25
C MET A 360 1.73 -0.97 21.55
N ILE A 361 1.34 -1.99 20.78
CA ILE A 361 0.03 -2.10 20.14
C ILE A 361 -1.09 -2.15 21.20
N GLU A 362 -0.90 -2.90 22.29
CA GLU A 362 -1.85 -2.97 23.39
C GLU A 362 -2.02 -1.62 24.10
N VAL A 363 -0.93 -0.87 24.31
CA VAL A 363 -0.98 0.51 24.83
C VAL A 363 -1.77 1.43 23.90
N ARG A 364 -1.50 1.39 22.57
CA ARG A 364 -2.26 2.13 21.57
C ARG A 364 -3.76 1.86 21.67
N ARG A 365 -4.15 0.59 21.73
CA ARG A 365 -5.55 0.15 21.84
C ARG A 365 -6.19 0.56 23.15
N ALA A 366 -5.46 0.43 24.25
CA ALA A 366 -5.95 0.81 25.59
C ALA A 366 -6.23 2.32 25.68
N ALA A 367 -5.41 3.14 25.04
CA ALA A 367 -5.62 4.58 24.92
C ALA A 367 -6.74 4.93 23.92
N GLY A 368 -7.03 4.05 22.94
CA GLY A 368 -7.95 4.33 21.82
C GLY A 368 -7.38 5.34 20.84
N ILE A 369 -6.08 5.24 20.52
CA ILE A 369 -5.44 6.09 19.53
C ILE A 369 -5.92 5.67 18.13
N VAL A 370 -6.46 6.63 17.39
CA VAL A 370 -6.96 6.48 16.02
C VAL A 370 -6.12 7.31 15.05
N ASN A 371 -6.29 7.06 13.75
CA ASN A 371 -5.57 7.80 12.72
C ASN A 371 -5.82 9.32 12.73
N THR A 372 -6.93 9.78 13.31
CA THR A 372 -7.28 11.21 13.44
C THR A 372 -6.99 11.80 14.84
N SER A 373 -6.39 11.03 15.77
CA SER A 373 -5.99 11.50 17.09
C SER A 373 -5.10 12.74 17.01
N VAL A 374 -5.16 13.61 18.04
CA VAL A 374 -4.42 14.88 18.05
C VAL A 374 -3.21 14.76 18.95
N PRO A 375 -1.99 14.87 18.40
CA PRO A 375 -0.78 14.94 19.21
C PRO A 375 -0.55 16.37 19.71
N THR A 376 -0.06 16.50 20.94
CA THR A 376 0.37 17.77 21.54
C THR A 376 1.77 17.59 22.12
N ILE A 377 2.73 18.34 21.61
CA ILE A 377 4.11 18.28 22.09
C ILE A 377 4.17 18.95 23.46
N VAL A 378 4.69 18.24 24.43
CA VAL A 378 4.88 18.71 25.82
C VAL A 378 6.29 19.29 25.99
N SER A 379 7.30 18.56 25.52
CA SER A 379 8.69 19.04 25.49
C SER A 379 9.46 18.38 24.35
N ARG A 380 10.49 19.07 23.89
CA ARG A 380 11.36 18.60 22.81
C ARG A 380 12.77 19.17 22.97
N ASP A 381 13.72 18.29 23.05
CA ASP A 381 15.13 18.61 23.00
C ASP A 381 15.93 17.44 22.36
N PRO A 382 17.25 17.56 22.17
CA PRO A 382 18.02 16.47 21.57
C PRO A 382 17.96 15.13 22.32
N LYS A 383 17.72 15.15 23.64
CA LYS A 383 17.73 13.94 24.48
C LYS A 383 16.37 13.29 24.61
N GLN A 384 15.28 14.06 24.45
CA GLN A 384 13.92 13.57 24.66
C GLN A 384 12.90 14.27 23.77
N TYR A 385 11.82 13.55 23.46
CA TYR A 385 10.62 14.07 22.82
C TYR A 385 9.42 13.56 23.60
N VAL A 386 8.71 14.46 24.27
CA VAL A 386 7.52 14.13 25.07
C VAL A 386 6.29 14.64 24.34
N VAL A 387 5.38 13.72 24.02
CA VAL A 387 4.14 14.02 23.32
C VAL A 387 2.94 13.42 24.07
N SER A 388 1.87 14.17 24.15
CA SER A 388 0.56 13.72 24.62
C SER A 388 -0.33 13.47 23.42
N VAL A 389 -0.92 12.28 23.32
CA VAL A 389 -1.82 11.92 22.22
C VAL A 389 -3.22 11.62 22.75
N ALA A 390 -4.20 12.41 22.33
CA ALA A 390 -5.59 12.23 22.73
C ALA A 390 -6.21 11.04 22.00
N GLY A 391 -6.52 10.00 22.75
CA GLY A 391 -7.26 8.83 22.25
C GLY A 391 -8.75 8.90 22.64
N THR A 392 -9.55 8.00 22.10
CA THR A 392 -11.00 7.90 22.39
C THR A 392 -11.30 7.37 23.77
N LYS A 393 -10.32 6.72 24.43
CA LYS A 393 -10.44 6.10 25.77
C LYS A 393 -9.58 6.79 26.83
N GLY A 394 -8.95 7.92 26.47
CA GLY A 394 -8.09 8.70 27.36
C GLY A 394 -6.93 9.36 26.62
N THR A 395 -6.07 10.06 27.39
CA THR A 395 -4.85 10.65 26.87
C THR A 395 -3.65 9.86 27.37
N ARG A 396 -2.69 9.57 26.47
CA ARG A 396 -1.40 8.98 26.80
C ARG A 396 -0.28 9.98 26.53
N SER A 397 0.71 9.99 27.41
CA SER A 397 1.96 10.74 27.26
C SER A 397 3.08 9.72 27.11
N GLU A 398 3.98 9.95 26.15
CA GLU A 398 5.16 9.12 25.89
C GLU A 398 6.44 9.99 26.06
N GLU A 399 7.45 9.44 26.73
CA GLU A 399 8.77 10.03 26.93
C GLU A 399 9.84 9.35 26.07
#